data_d2825a63e833b719901cab3ffe4f3b16
#
_entry.id   d2825a63e833b719901cab3ffe4f3b16
#
_cell.length_a   1.000
_cell.length_b   1.000
_cell.length_c   1.000
_cell.angle_alpha   90.00
_cell.angle_beta   90.00
_cell.angle_gamma   90.00
#
_symmetry.space_group_name_H-M   'P 1'
#
loop_
_entity.id
_entity.type
_entity.pdbx_description
1 polymer ?
#
loop_
_entity_poly.entity_id
_entity_poly.type
_entity_poly.pdbx_seq_one_letter_code
_entity_poly.pdbx_strand_id
1 'polypeptide(L)'
;MIDEYDVSINKALGNRDFVSALQVPEGGNRNPLQRMENMYAEFFSKVKTACDDNVARCFITGVTPLALNEFTSGFNIATHITSDLEFASLYGFTEADVQNGLARLKLSEPVVARIVESWRYNHNGYLFDPRQKVTLYNPTRVLHGLSQLERALRLDPPPSTLQP
;
A
#
# COMPACT_ATOMS: atom_id res chain seq x y z
N MET A 1 -13.14 1.95 3.52
CA MET A 1 -11.88 1.38 2.97
C MET A 1 -11.73 -0.03 3.51
N ILE A 2 -11.35 -0.96 2.68
CA ILE A 2 -10.94 -2.33 3.06
C ILE A 2 -9.46 -2.42 2.74
N ASP A 3 -8.65 -2.55 3.77
CA ASP A 3 -7.20 -2.61 3.66
C ASP A 3 -6.70 -4.04 3.87
N GLU A 4 -5.61 -4.40 3.19
CA GLU A 4 -4.97 -5.72 3.29
C GLU A 4 -5.96 -6.89 3.10
N TYR A 5 -6.86 -6.79 2.14
CA TYR A 5 -7.92 -7.78 1.91
C TYR A 5 -7.38 -9.20 1.68
N ASP A 6 -6.16 -9.31 1.21
CA ASP A 6 -5.47 -10.55 0.85
C ASP A 6 -4.67 -11.21 2.01
N VAL A 7 -4.48 -10.48 3.13
CA VAL A 7 -3.62 -10.94 4.24
C VAL A 7 -4.10 -12.25 4.85
N SER A 8 -5.41 -12.40 5.06
CA SER A 8 -5.94 -13.64 5.66
C SER A 8 -5.74 -14.86 4.77
N ILE A 9 -5.92 -14.70 3.45
CA ILE A 9 -5.69 -15.77 2.47
C ILE A 9 -4.19 -16.08 2.39
N ASN A 10 -3.34 -15.07 2.29
CA ASN A 10 -1.89 -15.25 2.23
C ASN A 10 -1.34 -15.94 3.49
N LYS A 11 -1.85 -15.59 4.68
CA LYS A 11 -1.51 -16.28 5.93
C LYS A 11 -1.96 -17.75 5.94
N ALA A 12 -3.17 -18.02 5.45
CA ALA A 12 -3.68 -19.36 5.37
C ALA A 12 -2.85 -20.23 4.40
N LEU A 13 -2.54 -19.71 3.22
CA LEU A 13 -1.71 -20.39 2.22
C LEU A 13 -0.25 -20.57 2.69
N GLY A 14 0.26 -19.69 3.53
CA GLY A 14 1.59 -19.81 4.15
C GLY A 14 1.66 -20.79 5.32
N ASN A 15 0.52 -21.26 5.83
CA ASN A 15 0.47 -22.20 6.95
C ASN A 15 0.50 -23.65 6.43
N ARG A 16 1.58 -24.41 6.78
CA ARG A 16 1.76 -25.79 6.35
C ARG A 16 0.64 -26.73 6.84
N ASP A 17 0.14 -26.50 8.05
CA ASP A 17 -0.94 -27.31 8.63
C ASP A 17 -2.25 -27.09 7.87
N PHE A 18 -2.52 -25.85 7.44
CA PHE A 18 -3.67 -25.51 6.61
C PHE A 18 -3.55 -26.17 5.24
N VAL A 19 -2.39 -26.07 4.59
CA VAL A 19 -2.13 -26.70 3.28
C VAL A 19 -2.24 -28.21 3.38
N SER A 20 -1.75 -28.83 4.47
CA SER A 20 -1.89 -30.27 4.71
C SER A 20 -3.34 -30.70 4.90
N ALA A 21 -4.16 -29.87 5.56
CA ALA A 21 -5.59 -30.11 5.73
C ALA A 21 -6.38 -30.06 4.40
N LEU A 22 -5.85 -29.39 3.37
CA LEU A 22 -6.45 -29.35 2.03
C LEU A 22 -6.27 -30.67 1.26
N GLN A 23 -5.30 -31.50 1.68
CA GLN A 23 -4.95 -32.77 1.01
C GLN A 23 -5.72 -33.98 1.58
N VAL A 24 -6.59 -33.78 2.57
CA VAL A 24 -7.39 -34.86 3.16
C VAL A 24 -8.56 -35.22 2.23
N PRO A 25 -8.76 -36.51 1.89
CA PRO A 25 -9.85 -36.94 1.01
C PRO A 25 -11.23 -36.61 1.57
N GLU A 26 -12.16 -36.32 0.68
CA GLU A 26 -13.55 -35.96 0.95
C GLU A 26 -14.24 -36.98 1.88
N GLY A 27 -14.46 -36.58 3.12
CA GLY A 27 -15.16 -37.40 4.11
C GLY A 27 -15.55 -36.59 5.35
N GLY A 28 -16.47 -35.66 5.23
CA GLY A 28 -17.28 -35.27 6.40
C GLY A 28 -17.02 -33.95 7.07
N ASN A 29 -16.06 -33.12 6.69
CA ASN A 29 -16.01 -31.74 7.17
C ASN A 29 -15.57 -30.82 6.05
N ARG A 30 -16.33 -29.73 5.80
CA ARG A 30 -16.07 -28.78 4.69
C ARG A 30 -14.61 -28.34 4.77
N ASN A 31 -13.90 -28.51 3.63
CA ASN A 31 -12.52 -28.10 3.44
C ASN A 31 -12.33 -26.66 4.00
N PRO A 32 -11.31 -26.40 4.84
CA PRO A 32 -11.04 -25.07 5.38
C PRO A 32 -10.96 -23.97 4.32
N LEU A 33 -10.43 -24.29 3.13
CA LEU A 33 -10.38 -23.38 2.00
C LEU A 33 -11.81 -23.01 1.56
N GLN A 34 -12.69 -24.00 1.38
CA GLN A 34 -14.08 -23.78 0.98
C GLN A 34 -14.85 -22.91 1.99
N ARG A 35 -14.58 -23.06 3.27
CA ARG A 35 -15.17 -22.19 4.31
C ARG A 35 -14.70 -20.75 4.16
N MET A 36 -13.40 -20.56 3.92
CA MET A 36 -12.81 -19.26 3.71
C MET A 36 -13.35 -18.61 2.44
N GLU A 37 -13.41 -19.34 1.33
CA GLU A 37 -14.01 -18.88 0.07
C GLU A 37 -15.46 -18.44 0.26
N ASN A 38 -16.28 -19.25 0.93
CA ASN A 38 -17.67 -18.92 1.22
C ASN A 38 -17.80 -17.65 2.07
N MET A 39 -16.96 -17.50 3.08
CA MET A 39 -16.95 -16.32 3.95
C MET A 39 -16.56 -15.05 3.16
N TYR A 40 -15.56 -15.13 2.31
CA TYR A 40 -15.18 -14.02 1.42
C TYR A 40 -16.29 -13.70 0.43
N ALA A 41 -16.87 -14.72 -0.22
CA ALA A 41 -17.96 -14.54 -1.16
C ALA A 41 -19.17 -13.86 -0.49
N GLU A 42 -19.54 -14.27 0.72
CA GLU A 42 -20.65 -13.67 1.47
C GLU A 42 -20.32 -12.20 1.84
N PHE A 43 -19.12 -11.92 2.34
CA PHE A 43 -18.68 -10.58 2.69
C PHE A 43 -18.72 -9.65 1.49
N PHE A 44 -18.07 -10.03 0.38
CA PHE A 44 -18.01 -9.19 -0.80
C PHE A 44 -19.36 -9.06 -1.52
N SER A 45 -20.23 -10.06 -1.43
CA SER A 45 -21.60 -9.94 -1.92
C SER A 45 -22.39 -8.85 -1.17
N LYS A 46 -22.21 -8.75 0.16
CA LYS A 46 -22.84 -7.67 0.96
C LYS A 46 -22.24 -6.30 0.61
N VAL A 47 -20.92 -6.22 0.42
CA VAL A 47 -20.25 -4.99 -0.04
C VAL A 47 -20.79 -4.56 -1.39
N LYS A 48 -20.94 -5.49 -2.34
CA LYS A 48 -21.52 -5.23 -3.65
C LYS A 48 -22.93 -4.65 -3.53
N THR A 49 -23.81 -5.31 -2.80
CA THR A 49 -25.19 -4.82 -2.60
C THR A 49 -25.19 -3.40 -2.05
N ALA A 50 -24.37 -3.11 -1.03
CA ALA A 50 -24.27 -1.77 -0.48
C ALA A 50 -23.75 -0.71 -1.47
N CYS A 51 -22.89 -1.10 -2.41
CA CYS A 51 -22.41 -0.22 -3.47
C CYS A 51 -23.48 -0.02 -4.56
N ASP A 52 -24.17 -1.09 -4.97
CA ASP A 52 -25.21 -1.04 -6.00
C ASP A 52 -26.42 -0.20 -5.51
N ASP A 53 -26.74 -0.28 -4.23
CA ASP A 53 -27.81 0.53 -3.59
C ASP A 53 -27.37 1.98 -3.30
N ASN A 54 -26.16 2.40 -3.71
CA ASN A 54 -25.56 3.70 -3.41
C ASN A 54 -25.46 4.03 -1.91
N VAL A 55 -25.47 3.05 -1.04
CA VAL A 55 -25.29 3.21 0.41
C VAL A 55 -23.82 3.36 0.77
N ALA A 56 -22.92 2.75 -0.02
CA ALA A 56 -21.48 2.78 0.22
C ALA A 56 -20.67 3.01 -1.04
N ARG A 57 -19.46 3.58 -0.86
CA ARG A 57 -18.38 3.54 -1.85
C ARG A 57 -17.21 2.79 -1.21
N CYS A 58 -16.63 1.85 -1.95
CA CYS A 58 -15.59 0.99 -1.42
C CYS A 58 -14.26 1.25 -2.12
N PHE A 59 -13.20 1.43 -1.34
CA PHE A 59 -11.80 1.43 -1.80
C PHE A 59 -11.11 0.24 -1.14
N ILE A 60 -10.49 -0.62 -1.96
CA ILE A 60 -9.88 -1.87 -1.52
C ILE A 60 -8.40 -1.82 -1.82
N THR A 61 -7.56 -2.16 -0.83
CA THR A 61 -6.11 -2.28 -0.98
C THR A 61 -5.63 -3.66 -0.56
N GLY A 62 -4.50 -4.10 -1.12
CA GLY A 62 -3.83 -5.35 -0.80
C GLY A 62 -2.47 -5.42 -1.46
N VAL A 63 -1.65 -6.38 -1.05
CA VAL A 63 -0.30 -6.59 -1.60
C VAL A 63 -0.33 -7.50 -2.82
N THR A 64 -1.17 -8.52 -2.78
CA THR A 64 -1.29 -9.51 -3.86
C THR A 64 -2.60 -9.28 -4.61
N PRO A 65 -2.58 -9.11 -5.93
CA PRO A 65 -3.80 -9.07 -6.71
C PRO A 65 -4.41 -10.48 -6.72
N LEU A 66 -5.08 -10.85 -5.64
CA LEU A 66 -5.91 -12.03 -5.65
C LEU A 66 -6.99 -11.82 -6.71
N ALA A 67 -7.16 -12.81 -7.56
CA ALA A 67 -8.27 -12.81 -8.51
C ALA A 67 -9.57 -12.88 -7.70
N LEU A 68 -10.05 -11.71 -7.24
CA LEU A 68 -11.32 -11.58 -6.54
C LEU A 68 -12.45 -12.30 -7.31
N ASN A 69 -12.30 -12.42 -8.63
CA ASN A 69 -13.22 -13.15 -9.49
C ASN A 69 -13.25 -14.66 -9.23
N GLU A 70 -12.15 -15.27 -8.77
CA GLU A 70 -12.10 -16.70 -8.45
C GLU A 70 -12.70 -16.98 -7.08
N PHE A 71 -12.48 -16.10 -6.10
CA PHE A 71 -13.01 -16.23 -4.73
C PHE A 71 -14.40 -15.61 -4.56
N THR A 72 -14.78 -14.71 -5.47
CA THR A 72 -16.04 -13.98 -5.37
C THR A 72 -16.65 -13.85 -6.77
N SER A 73 -17.25 -14.91 -7.27
CA SER A 73 -18.01 -14.88 -8.55
C SER A 73 -19.11 -13.77 -8.58
N GLY A 74 -19.30 -13.08 -7.47
CA GLY A 74 -20.25 -11.98 -7.30
C GLY A 74 -19.63 -10.57 -7.22
N PHE A 75 -18.29 -10.40 -7.13
CA PHE A 75 -17.68 -9.08 -6.95
C PHE A 75 -17.05 -8.55 -8.25
N ASN A 76 -17.87 -8.39 -9.27
CA ASN A 76 -17.45 -7.90 -10.59
C ASN A 76 -17.60 -6.37 -10.78
N ILE A 77 -17.77 -5.63 -9.69
CA ILE A 77 -17.96 -4.17 -9.72
C ILE A 77 -16.68 -3.36 -9.48
N ALA A 78 -15.59 -4.03 -9.06
CA ALA A 78 -14.33 -3.34 -8.77
C ALA A 78 -13.63 -2.89 -10.06
N THR A 79 -13.22 -1.64 -10.09
CA THR A 79 -12.31 -1.12 -11.10
C THR A 79 -10.88 -1.24 -10.57
N HIS A 80 -10.01 -1.94 -11.32
CA HIS A 80 -8.60 -2.06 -10.97
C HIS A 80 -7.85 -0.80 -11.39
N ILE A 81 -7.36 -0.05 -10.42
CA ILE A 81 -6.65 1.21 -10.64
C ILE A 81 -5.13 1.10 -10.45
N THR A 82 -4.63 -0.08 -10.07
CA THR A 82 -3.21 -0.29 -9.70
C THR A 82 -2.25 0.09 -10.83
N SER A 83 -2.60 -0.23 -12.07
CA SER A 83 -1.79 0.09 -13.25
C SER A 83 -2.42 1.20 -14.10
N ASP A 84 -3.25 2.04 -13.51
CA ASP A 84 -3.83 3.17 -14.18
C ASP A 84 -2.94 4.41 -14.01
N LEU A 85 -2.55 5.02 -15.12
CA LEU A 85 -1.67 6.18 -15.13
C LEU A 85 -2.22 7.37 -14.33
N GLU A 86 -3.54 7.54 -14.32
CA GLU A 86 -4.22 8.58 -13.57
C GLU A 86 -4.00 8.45 -12.06
N PHE A 87 -3.89 7.22 -11.57
CA PHE A 87 -3.70 6.90 -10.16
C PHE A 87 -2.26 6.53 -9.78
N ALA A 88 -1.32 6.58 -10.73
CA ALA A 88 0.06 6.15 -10.50
C ALA A 88 0.71 6.89 -9.32
N SER A 89 0.46 8.19 -9.15
CA SER A 89 1.01 8.99 -8.05
C SER A 89 0.38 8.68 -6.68
N LEU A 90 -0.68 7.88 -6.62
CA LEU A 90 -1.33 7.49 -5.35
C LEU A 90 -0.45 6.55 -4.51
N TYR A 91 0.46 5.83 -5.16
CA TYR A 91 1.23 4.74 -4.53
C TYR A 91 2.61 5.15 -4.02
N GLY A 92 3.00 6.40 -4.20
CA GLY A 92 4.32 6.88 -3.79
C GLY A 92 4.41 8.40 -3.77
N PHE A 93 5.53 8.90 -3.27
CA PHE A 93 5.81 10.33 -3.28
C PHE A 93 6.55 10.74 -4.56
N THR A 94 6.16 11.86 -5.11
CA THR A 94 6.92 12.54 -6.14
C THR A 94 8.16 13.24 -5.54
N GLU A 95 9.11 13.65 -6.38
CA GLU A 95 10.24 14.44 -5.89
C GLU A 95 9.80 15.77 -5.27
N ALA A 96 8.74 16.39 -5.81
CA ALA A 96 8.16 17.60 -5.25
C ALA A 96 7.60 17.35 -3.83
N ASP A 97 6.95 16.21 -3.58
CA ASP A 97 6.46 15.85 -2.25
C ASP A 97 7.61 15.69 -1.25
N VAL A 98 8.70 15.05 -1.67
CA VAL A 98 9.91 14.89 -0.86
C VAL A 98 10.53 16.24 -0.53
N GLN A 99 10.67 17.13 -1.52
CA GLN A 99 11.20 18.48 -1.32
C GLN A 99 10.31 19.30 -0.38
N ASN A 100 8.99 19.23 -0.55
CA ASN A 100 8.02 19.88 0.32
C ASN A 100 8.10 19.35 1.78
N GLY A 101 8.31 18.05 1.94
CA GLY A 101 8.52 17.44 3.25
C GLY A 101 9.79 17.97 3.93
N LEU A 102 10.89 18.02 3.19
CA LEU A 102 12.18 18.51 3.69
C LEU A 102 12.16 20.02 4.00
N ALA A 103 11.44 20.82 3.20
CA ALA A 103 11.31 22.27 3.44
C ALA A 103 10.71 22.60 4.80
N ARG A 104 9.83 21.72 5.33
CA ARG A 104 9.25 21.89 6.68
C ARG A 104 10.28 21.78 7.81
N LEU A 105 11.42 21.14 7.56
CA LEU A 105 12.49 20.97 8.52
C LEU A 105 13.42 22.20 8.59
N LYS A 106 13.19 23.22 7.77
CA LYS A 106 13.99 24.47 7.72
C LYS A 106 15.50 24.23 7.53
N LEU A 107 15.84 23.20 6.78
CA LEU A 107 17.22 22.90 6.41
C LEU A 107 17.73 23.87 5.35
N SER A 108 19.05 24.09 5.30
CA SER A 108 19.65 24.90 4.23
C SER A 108 19.55 24.19 2.86
N GLU A 109 19.44 24.95 1.77
CA GLU A 109 19.34 24.41 0.43
C GLU A 109 20.43 23.38 0.07
N PRO A 110 21.73 23.58 0.38
CA PRO A 110 22.74 22.58 0.09
C PRO A 110 22.52 21.25 0.82
N VAL A 111 21.99 21.29 2.03
CA VAL A 111 21.66 20.09 2.81
C VAL A 111 20.46 19.37 2.19
N VAL A 112 19.42 20.11 1.85
CA VAL A 112 18.25 19.55 1.16
C VAL A 112 18.65 18.88 -0.17
N ALA A 113 19.46 19.54 -0.98
CA ALA A 113 19.94 18.99 -2.26
C ALA A 113 20.68 17.66 -2.08
N ARG A 114 21.57 17.56 -1.10
CA ARG A 114 22.29 16.31 -0.79
C ARG A 114 21.37 15.20 -0.30
N ILE A 115 20.37 15.52 0.50
CA ILE A 115 19.39 14.55 0.98
C ILE A 115 18.56 14.04 -0.21
N VAL A 116 18.04 14.93 -1.04
CA VAL A 116 17.24 14.56 -2.22
C VAL A 116 18.06 13.67 -3.16
N GLU A 117 19.31 14.00 -3.43
CA GLU A 117 20.18 13.18 -4.26
C GLU A 117 20.41 11.78 -3.69
N SER A 118 20.71 11.69 -2.39
CA SER A 118 20.86 10.41 -1.69
C SER A 118 19.57 9.59 -1.71
N TRP A 119 18.42 10.22 -1.48
CA TRP A 119 17.13 9.55 -1.46
C TRP A 119 16.65 9.16 -2.86
N ARG A 120 17.00 9.92 -3.89
CA ARG A 120 16.74 9.55 -5.29
C ARG A 120 17.43 8.23 -5.63
N TYR A 121 18.63 8.02 -5.16
CA TYR A 121 19.34 6.77 -5.37
C TYR A 121 18.77 5.60 -4.55
N ASN A 122 18.43 5.83 -3.27
CA ASN A 122 18.13 4.76 -2.33
C ASN A 122 16.62 4.46 -2.18
N HIS A 123 15.73 5.41 -2.49
CA HIS A 123 14.31 5.34 -2.14
C HIS A 123 13.38 5.58 -3.33
N ASN A 124 13.91 5.97 -4.49
CA ASN A 124 13.16 6.18 -5.72
C ASN A 124 13.25 4.94 -6.63
N GLY A 125 12.46 4.90 -7.70
CA GLY A 125 12.53 3.87 -8.74
C GLY A 125 11.23 3.10 -8.94
N TYR A 126 10.16 3.42 -8.22
CA TYR A 126 8.87 2.74 -8.39
C TYR A 126 8.13 3.29 -9.61
N LEU A 127 7.71 2.37 -10.48
CA LEU A 127 6.86 2.61 -11.64
C LEU A 127 5.67 1.66 -11.56
N PHE A 128 4.46 2.19 -11.51
CA PHE A 128 3.24 1.41 -11.45
C PHE A 128 2.56 1.26 -12.82
N ASP A 129 2.89 2.15 -13.76
CA ASP A 129 2.48 2.06 -15.16
C ASP A 129 3.68 2.30 -16.08
N PRO A 130 3.88 1.50 -17.15
CA PRO A 130 4.99 1.68 -18.10
C PRO A 130 4.99 3.05 -18.82
N ARG A 131 3.84 3.70 -18.90
CA ARG A 131 3.68 5.05 -19.49
C ARG A 131 4.05 6.18 -18.54
N GLN A 132 4.25 5.86 -17.25
CA GLN A 132 4.65 6.83 -16.25
C GLN A 132 6.05 7.37 -16.57
N LYS A 133 6.17 8.69 -16.65
CA LYS A 133 7.43 9.37 -17.00
C LYS A 133 8.35 9.63 -15.80
N VAL A 134 7.79 9.60 -14.62
CA VAL A 134 8.48 9.97 -13.37
C VAL A 134 8.38 8.81 -12.39
N THR A 135 9.52 8.43 -11.84
CA THR A 135 9.57 7.42 -10.78
C THR A 135 9.11 7.99 -9.44
N LEU A 136 8.57 7.13 -8.60
CA LEU A 136 8.08 7.49 -7.28
C LEU A 136 9.01 6.99 -6.18
N TYR A 137 9.05 7.74 -5.09
CA TYR A 137 9.74 7.38 -3.87
C TYR A 137 8.87 6.46 -3.01
N ASN A 138 9.52 5.52 -2.32
CA ASN A 138 8.85 4.67 -1.34
C ASN A 138 8.36 5.50 -0.14
N PRO A 139 7.04 5.55 0.13
CA PRO A 139 6.48 6.39 1.18
C PRO A 139 7.05 6.06 2.57
N THR A 140 7.16 4.77 2.91
CA THR A 140 7.67 4.33 4.21
C THR A 140 9.11 4.79 4.42
N ARG A 141 9.96 4.68 3.39
CA ARG A 141 11.35 5.12 3.47
C ARG A 141 11.47 6.63 3.63
N VAL A 142 10.69 7.40 2.87
CA VAL A 142 10.67 8.87 2.96
C VAL A 142 10.18 9.33 4.32
N LEU A 143 9.05 8.80 4.80
CA LEU A 143 8.50 9.18 6.11
C LEU A 143 9.45 8.81 7.25
N HIS A 144 10.08 7.64 7.18
CA HIS A 144 11.09 7.25 8.16
C HIS A 144 12.28 8.21 8.14
N GLY A 145 12.80 8.56 6.95
CA GLY A 145 13.91 9.49 6.80
C GLY A 145 13.58 10.89 7.35
N LEU A 146 12.39 11.43 7.04
CA LEU A 146 11.92 12.71 7.59
C LEU A 146 11.85 12.67 9.13
N SER A 147 11.31 11.59 9.70
CA SER A 147 11.24 11.42 11.16
C SER A 147 12.62 11.37 11.82
N GLN A 148 13.59 10.67 11.19
CA GLN A 148 14.97 10.63 11.72
C GLN A 148 15.64 12.00 11.64
N LEU A 149 15.46 12.74 10.55
CA LEU A 149 15.98 14.10 10.41
C LEU A 149 15.37 15.05 11.45
N GLU A 150 14.05 15.00 11.63
CA GLU A 150 13.38 15.82 12.65
C GLU A 150 13.90 15.50 14.06
N ARG A 151 14.07 14.21 14.37
CA ARG A 151 14.64 13.79 15.67
C ARG A 151 16.06 14.30 15.86
N ALA A 152 16.92 14.20 14.83
CA ALA A 152 18.29 14.68 14.88
C ALA A 152 18.35 16.20 15.13
N LEU A 153 17.51 16.97 14.43
CA LEU A 153 17.42 18.43 14.60
C LEU A 153 16.92 18.86 16.00
N ARG A 154 16.10 18.03 16.63
CA ARG A 154 15.66 18.30 18.03
C ARG A 154 16.76 18.02 19.04
N LEU A 155 17.63 17.03 18.79
CA LEU A 155 18.73 16.66 19.70
C LEU A 155 19.94 17.55 19.55
N ASP A 156 20.23 18.02 18.32
CA ASP A 156 21.34 18.89 17.99
C ASP A 156 20.83 19.99 17.03
N PRO A 157 20.13 21.00 17.54
CA PRO A 157 19.62 22.07 16.71
C PRO A 157 20.77 22.85 16.08
N PRO A 158 20.68 23.21 14.80
CA PRO A 158 21.69 24.03 14.15
C PRO A 158 21.83 25.33 14.94
N PRO A 159 23.08 25.88 15.07
CA PRO A 159 23.29 27.10 15.78
C PRO A 159 22.32 28.16 15.28
N SER A 160 21.52 28.70 16.21
CA SER A 160 20.62 29.81 15.88
C SER A 160 21.49 30.93 15.32
N THR A 161 21.30 31.26 14.04
CA THR A 161 21.79 32.51 13.49
C THR A 161 21.14 33.62 14.30
N LEU A 162 21.84 34.09 15.35
CA LEU A 162 21.51 35.33 16.03
C LEU A 162 21.50 36.40 14.92
N GLN A 163 20.31 36.81 14.53
CA GLN A 163 20.17 38.06 13.75
C GLN A 163 20.65 39.20 14.63
N PRO A 164 21.45 40.09 14.06
CA PRO A 164 21.91 41.30 14.77
C PRO A 164 20.76 42.24 15.13
#